data_9d7accf1b81a31b2c853e66d49dd29aa
#
_entry.id   9d7accf1b81a31b2c853e66d49dd29aa
#
_cell.length_a   1.000
_cell.length_b   1.000
_cell.length_c   1.000
_cell.angle_alpha   90.00
_cell.angle_beta   90.00
_cell.angle_gamma   90.00
#
_symmetry.space_group_name_H-M   'P 1'
#
loop_
_entity.id
_entity.type
_entity.pdbx_description
1 polymer ?
#
loop_
_entity_poly.entity_id
_entity_poly.type
_entity_poly.pdbx_seq_one_letter_code
_entity_poly.pdbx_strand_id
1 'polypeptide(L)' 'MKLNKNDKLVLDALKGGKELTLQEIVDQTDVPSKKAFKSLRKLFENELVDTKARKYKLIEK' A
#
# COMPACT_ATOMS: atom_id res chain seq x y z
N MET A 1 9.85 0.92 12.32
CA MET A 1 10.07 1.10 10.89
C MET A 1 9.87 2.56 10.50
N LYS A 2 10.76 3.08 9.68
CA LYS A 2 10.67 4.45 9.24
C LYS A 2 9.92 4.52 7.90
N LEU A 3 8.82 5.23 7.86
CA LEU A 3 8.03 5.37 6.64
C LEU A 3 8.52 6.57 5.82
N ASN A 4 8.76 6.35 4.54
CA ASN A 4 9.08 7.45 3.64
C ASN A 4 7.79 8.05 3.06
N LYS A 5 7.91 9.07 2.24
CA LYS A 5 6.76 9.75 1.65
C LYS A 5 5.87 8.79 0.84
N ASN A 6 6.50 7.92 0.05
CA ASN A 6 5.75 6.96 -0.77
C ASN A 6 4.98 5.96 0.09
N ASP A 7 5.61 5.48 1.17
CA ASP A 7 4.95 4.57 2.11
C ASP A 7 3.69 5.22 2.70
N LYS A 8 3.80 6.47 3.11
CA LYS A 8 2.67 7.20 3.69
C LYS A 8 1.55 7.38 2.69
N LEU A 9 1.88 7.70 1.44
CA LEU A 9 0.87 7.86 0.38
C LEU A 9 0.14 6.54 0.13
N VAL A 10 0.86 5.45 0.08
CA VAL A 10 0.26 4.13 -0.12
C VAL A 10 -0.66 3.77 1.04
N LEU A 11 -0.20 3.98 2.27
CA LEU A 11 -1.03 3.71 3.45
C LEU A 11 -2.30 4.57 3.44
N ASP A 12 -2.15 5.83 3.07
CA ASP A 12 -3.29 6.75 3.03
C ASP A 12 -4.34 6.31 2.01
N ALA A 13 -3.90 5.78 0.87
CA ALA A 13 -4.80 5.28 -0.16
C ALA A 13 -5.62 4.08 0.35
N LEU A 14 -5.09 3.32 1.29
CA LEU A 14 -5.74 2.13 1.83
C LEU A 14 -6.53 2.39 3.11
N LYS A 15 -6.54 3.61 3.62
CA LYS A 15 -7.28 3.94 4.83
C LYS A 15 -8.78 3.76 4.63
N GLY A 16 -9.47 3.42 5.70
CA GLY A 16 -10.92 3.23 5.66
C GLY A 16 -11.35 1.83 5.22
N GLY A 17 -10.44 0.86 5.30
CA GLY A 17 -10.76 -0.52 4.96
C GLY A 17 -10.87 -0.80 3.47
N LYS A 18 -10.29 0.07 2.65
CA LYS A 18 -10.33 -0.11 1.19
C LYS A 18 -9.41 -1.24 0.74
N GLU A 19 -9.86 -2.01 -0.21
CA GLU A 19 -9.04 -3.01 -0.87
C GLU A 19 -8.76 -2.52 -2.29
N LEU A 20 -7.49 -2.28 -2.60
CA LEU A 20 -7.09 -1.72 -3.89
C LEU A 20 -6.02 -2.59 -4.54
N THR A 21 -6.08 -2.67 -5.87
CA THR A 21 -5.03 -3.30 -6.65
C THR A 21 -3.85 -2.35 -6.74
N LEU A 22 -2.69 -2.87 -7.17
CA LEU A 22 -1.52 -2.03 -7.38
C LEU A 22 -1.82 -0.87 -8.33
N GLN A 23 -2.54 -1.14 -9.42
CA GLN A 23 -2.89 -0.11 -10.40
C GLN A 23 -3.76 0.98 -9.78
N GLU A 24 -4.72 0.59 -8.96
CA GLU A 24 -5.58 1.56 -8.28
C GLU A 24 -4.79 2.44 -7.32
N ILE A 25 -3.84 1.84 -6.61
CA ILE A 25 -2.97 2.59 -5.70
C ILE A 25 -2.12 3.58 -6.48
N VAL A 26 -1.53 3.15 -7.59
CA VAL A 26 -0.74 4.03 -8.45
C VAL A 26 -1.60 5.21 -8.95
N ASP A 27 -2.81 4.92 -9.41
CA ASP A 27 -3.72 5.96 -9.91
C ASP A 27 -4.11 6.98 -8.84
N GLN A 28 -4.29 6.52 -7.61
CA GLN A 28 -4.71 7.41 -6.53
C GLN A 28 -3.58 8.20 -5.90
N THR A 29 -2.38 7.63 -5.88
CA THR A 29 -1.25 8.23 -5.17
C THR A 29 -0.25 8.92 -6.09
N ASP A 30 -0.33 8.69 -7.39
CA ASP A 30 0.66 9.15 -8.36
C ASP A 30 2.07 8.62 -8.11
N VAL A 31 2.20 7.61 -7.28
CA VAL A 31 3.49 6.95 -7.03
C VAL A 31 3.75 5.97 -8.19
N PRO A 32 4.93 6.02 -8.81
CA PRO A 32 5.24 5.07 -9.89
C PRO A 32 5.07 3.63 -9.44
N SER A 33 4.61 2.75 -10.33
CA SER A 33 4.30 1.37 -9.97
C SER A 33 5.46 0.64 -9.31
N LYS A 34 6.68 0.88 -9.76
CA LYS A 34 7.87 0.27 -9.16
C LYS A 34 8.04 0.68 -7.70
N LYS A 35 7.87 1.97 -7.42
CA LYS A 35 7.98 2.49 -6.06
C LYS A 35 6.81 2.07 -5.19
N ALA A 36 5.60 2.08 -5.76
CA ALA A 36 4.41 1.60 -5.05
C ALA A 36 4.57 0.14 -4.65
N PHE A 37 5.07 -0.68 -5.57
CA PHE A 37 5.30 -2.10 -5.29
C PHE A 37 6.32 -2.29 -4.18
N LYS A 38 7.42 -1.54 -4.20
CA LYS A 38 8.44 -1.60 -3.15
C LYS A 38 7.85 -1.20 -1.79
N SER A 39 7.06 -0.13 -1.77
CA SER A 39 6.41 0.31 -0.54
C SER A 39 5.44 -0.74 -0.01
N LEU A 40 4.63 -1.31 -0.89
CA LEU A 40 3.68 -2.36 -0.51
C LEU A 40 4.40 -3.58 0.04
N ARG A 41 5.49 -4.00 -0.61
CA ARG A 41 6.27 -5.14 -0.14
C ARG A 41 6.87 -4.88 1.24
N LYS A 42 7.44 -3.70 1.44
CA LYS A 42 7.99 -3.29 2.72
C LYS A 42 6.91 -3.29 3.81
N LEU A 43 5.75 -2.71 3.51
CA LEU A 43 4.64 -2.66 4.44
C LEU A 43 4.10 -4.07 4.74
N PHE A 44 4.05 -4.92 3.73
CA PHE A 44 3.63 -6.30 3.91
C PHE A 44 4.60 -7.07 4.83
N GLU A 45 5.90 -6.90 4.64
CA GLU A 45 6.92 -7.53 5.47
C GLU A 45 6.85 -7.07 6.93
N ASN A 46 6.35 -5.86 7.16
CA ASN A 46 6.19 -5.29 8.50
C ASN A 46 4.77 -5.48 9.05
N GLU A 47 3.97 -6.31 8.39
CA GLU A 47 2.61 -6.64 8.81
C GLU A 47 1.68 -5.43 8.91
N LEU A 48 1.90 -4.43 8.08
CA LEU A 48 1.05 -3.24 8.02
C LEU A 48 -0.03 -3.37 6.94
N VAL A 49 0.24 -4.13 5.89
CA VAL A 49 -0.74 -4.40 4.84
C VAL A 49 -0.78 -5.90 4.55
N ASP A 50 -1.90 -6.34 4.02
CA ASP A 50 -2.08 -7.72 3.60
C ASP A 50 -2.47 -7.72 2.12
N THR A 51 -2.28 -8.85 1.46
CA THR A 51 -2.65 -8.99 0.06
C THR A 51 -3.51 -10.25 -0.11
N LYS A 52 -4.58 -10.11 -0.88
CA LYS A 52 -5.49 -11.21 -1.17
C LYS A 52 -6.13 -10.95 -2.54
N ALA A 53 -6.09 -11.96 -3.41
CA ALA A 53 -6.67 -11.85 -4.76
C ALA A 53 -6.17 -10.62 -5.51
N ARG A 54 -4.86 -10.34 -5.40
CA ARG A 54 -4.17 -9.22 -6.04
C ARG A 54 -4.59 -7.84 -5.52
N LYS A 55 -5.34 -7.80 -4.42
CA LYS A 55 -5.71 -6.54 -3.78
C LYS A 55 -4.94 -6.38 -2.50
N TYR A 56 -4.67 -5.14 -2.16
CA TYR A 56 -3.95 -4.79 -0.93
C TYR A 56 -4.90 -4.08 0.02
N LYS A 57 -4.74 -4.32 1.31
CA LYS A 57 -5.53 -3.65 2.34
C LYS A 57 -4.68 -3.46 3.59
N LEU A 58 -5.07 -2.48 4.41
CA LEU A 58 -4.41 -2.29 5.70
C LEU A 58 -4.82 -3.42 6.65
N ILE A 59 -3.84 -3.87 7.43
CA ILE A 59 -4.12 -4.83 8.50
C ILE A 59 -4.59 -4.02 9.70
N GLU A 60 -5.84 -4.23 10.09
CA GLU A 60 -6.40 -3.58 11.27
C GLU A 60 -6.28 -4.54 12.45
N LYS A 61 -5.67 -4.06 13.51
CA LYS A 61 -5.55 -4.82 14.74
C LYS A 61 -6.54 -4.33 15.78
#